data_5b17b7900977a3004cd51e145b9e1eca
#
_entry.id   5b17b7900977a3004cd51e145b9e1eca
#
_cell.length_a   1.000
_cell.length_b   1.000
_cell.length_c   1.000
_cell.angle_alpha   90.00
_cell.angle_beta   90.00
_cell.angle_gamma   90.00
#
_symmetry.space_group_name_H-M   'P 1'
#
loop_
_entity.id
_entity.type
_entity.pdbx_description
1 polymer ?
#
loop_
_entity_poly.entity_id
_entity_poly.type
_entity_poly.pdbx_seq_one_letter_code
_entity_poly.pdbx_strand_id
1 'polypeptide(L)'
;MCEIRTSVWCFTIGYCNIVPRYTQSKFNFLPSLSAGASHSWREGLQFDQTTGNLVNTTALSGGMSIDASLTLFDGFSNLYGKQQAKASYQASEEAVRGTVQSIQAQIVGAFLQVITIKEGLKMNEATLSLLNEQLDRERKRENAGVGNMEQVYNFQSQVAQQQLTIVNQNNQLESAKLSLIQLLLLDPAEDYQFEGITSNDAELNKELEDYNTVYSSSMDFSPSVKSAELNLDAAEKNLQISKFNWMPTLGLRSGWSTGWSSNLRNQGDGSVVDLSTQLDRNRVKSASLSLGIPLFSRFQNRTQLQTSKIQVLNSQLALEQAKNDLTNQVQQAYLDLLNAKTSYAAAKESKLSLDQSFDFAKNRYDNGTIDFVTYLQSLTAKNRGDLELVRSKYSILLRQFILDIYKGELMEPRTN
;
A
#
# COMPACT_ATOMS: atom_id res chain seq x y z
N MET A 1 16.48 11.04 3.65
CA MET A 1 15.23 10.75 2.94
C MET A 1 15.40 9.38 2.29
N CYS A 2 15.02 8.30 3.01
CA CYS A 2 15.08 6.95 2.45
C CYS A 2 13.89 6.75 1.52
N GLU A 3 14.16 6.45 0.26
CA GLU A 3 13.16 6.01 -0.70
C GLU A 3 12.56 4.68 -0.22
N ILE A 4 11.31 4.71 0.17
CA ILE A 4 10.49 3.53 0.51
C ILE A 4 10.22 2.80 -0.81
N ARG A 5 11.18 1.97 -1.26
CA ARG A 5 11.20 1.51 -2.67
C ARG A 5 10.38 0.26 -3.00
N THR A 6 10.12 -0.68 -2.12
CA THR A 6 9.62 -2.00 -2.56
C THR A 6 8.15 -2.30 -2.25
N SER A 7 7.58 -1.92 -1.14
CA SER A 7 6.14 -2.06 -0.90
C SER A 7 5.34 -1.05 -1.73
N VAL A 8 5.90 0.15 -1.96
CA VAL A 8 5.42 1.12 -2.95
C VAL A 8 5.51 0.53 -4.36
N TRP A 9 6.51 -0.31 -4.71
CA TRP A 9 6.63 -0.92 -6.05
C TRP A 9 5.49 -1.89 -6.39
N CYS A 10 5.03 -2.72 -5.47
CA CYS A 10 3.89 -3.61 -5.74
C CYS A 10 2.57 -2.85 -5.94
N PHE A 11 2.36 -1.73 -5.23
CA PHE A 11 1.20 -0.85 -5.45
C PHE A 11 1.39 0.08 -6.66
N THR A 12 2.62 0.52 -6.94
CA THR A 12 2.95 1.23 -8.20
C THR A 12 2.68 0.36 -9.44
N ILE A 13 2.77 -0.97 -9.36
CA ILE A 13 2.38 -1.85 -10.48
C ILE A 13 0.87 -1.76 -10.75
N GLY A 14 0.02 -1.74 -9.71
CA GLY A 14 -1.42 -1.48 -9.87
C GLY A 14 -1.70 -0.09 -10.45
N TYR A 15 -1.03 0.93 -9.94
CA TYR A 15 -1.07 2.31 -10.44
C TYR A 15 -0.53 2.43 -11.88
N CYS A 16 0.59 1.78 -12.19
CA CYS A 16 1.17 1.72 -13.53
C CYS A 16 0.25 1.10 -14.59
N ASN A 17 -0.70 0.23 -14.21
CA ASN A 17 -1.69 -0.31 -15.14
C ASN A 17 -2.87 0.64 -15.39
N ILE A 18 -3.17 1.56 -14.48
CA ILE A 18 -4.35 2.43 -14.58
C ILE A 18 -4.02 3.75 -15.28
N VAL A 19 -2.80 4.28 -15.10
CA VAL A 19 -2.31 5.47 -15.84
C VAL A 19 -2.42 5.31 -17.36
N PRO A 20 -1.93 4.20 -17.98
CA PRO A 20 -2.10 3.96 -19.39
C PRO A 20 -3.56 3.88 -19.84
N ARG A 21 -4.44 3.28 -19.04
CA ARG A 21 -5.87 3.19 -19.36
C ARG A 21 -6.55 4.56 -19.38
N TYR A 22 -6.24 5.43 -18.40
CA TYR A 22 -6.75 6.80 -18.43
C TYR A 22 -6.19 7.58 -19.63
N THR A 23 -4.91 7.43 -19.93
CA THR A 23 -4.27 8.03 -21.11
C THR A 23 -4.93 7.50 -22.39
N GLN A 24 -5.08 6.18 -22.52
CA GLN A 24 -5.77 5.56 -23.66
C GLN A 24 -7.19 6.11 -23.84
N SER A 25 -7.94 6.30 -22.76
CA SER A 25 -9.30 6.83 -22.84
C SER A 25 -9.39 8.24 -23.42
N LYS A 26 -8.33 9.04 -23.30
CA LYS A 26 -8.23 10.36 -23.95
C LYS A 26 -8.00 10.22 -25.47
N PHE A 27 -7.24 9.19 -25.89
CA PHE A 27 -6.92 8.96 -27.29
C PHE A 27 -7.99 8.17 -28.05
N ASN A 28 -9.00 7.61 -27.38
CA ASN A 28 -10.13 6.93 -28.00
C ASN A 28 -10.96 7.86 -28.93
N PHE A 29 -10.77 9.17 -28.81
CA PHE A 29 -11.40 10.17 -29.69
C PHE A 29 -10.60 10.45 -30.97
N LEU A 30 -9.40 9.91 -31.10
CA LEU A 30 -8.55 10.06 -32.28
C LEU A 30 -8.75 8.87 -33.21
N PRO A 31 -8.46 9.06 -34.55
CA PRO A 31 -8.51 7.95 -35.47
C PRO A 31 -7.43 6.91 -35.16
N SER A 32 -7.79 5.64 -35.26
CA SER A 32 -6.82 4.56 -35.34
C SER A 32 -6.28 4.43 -36.76
N LEU A 33 -4.99 4.18 -36.89
CA LEU A 33 -4.30 3.96 -38.16
C LEU A 33 -3.65 2.59 -38.12
N SER A 34 -3.89 1.78 -39.13
CA SER A 34 -3.27 0.48 -39.33
C SER A 34 -2.72 0.33 -40.75
N ALA A 35 -1.60 -0.36 -40.86
CA ALA A 35 -1.03 -0.75 -42.14
C ALA A 35 -0.91 -2.27 -42.18
N GLY A 36 -1.25 -2.88 -43.29
CA GLY A 36 -1.18 -4.31 -43.49
C GLY A 36 -0.54 -4.64 -44.85
N ALA A 37 0.18 -5.77 -44.89
CA ALA A 37 0.62 -6.37 -46.15
C ALA A 37 0.26 -7.86 -46.12
N SER A 38 -0.20 -8.40 -47.24
CA SER A 38 -0.57 -9.80 -47.37
C SER A 38 0.08 -10.42 -48.58
N HIS A 39 0.41 -11.69 -48.47
CA HIS A 39 0.84 -12.53 -49.58
C HIS A 39 0.11 -13.86 -49.45
N SER A 40 -0.50 -14.32 -50.50
CA SER A 40 -1.28 -15.57 -50.50
C SER A 40 -0.94 -16.41 -51.71
N TRP A 41 -0.90 -17.72 -51.51
CA TRP A 41 -0.81 -18.73 -52.55
C TRP A 41 -2.15 -19.49 -52.57
N ARG A 42 -2.66 -19.69 -53.79
CA ARG A 42 -3.91 -20.43 -54.01
C ARG A 42 -3.77 -21.31 -55.24
N GLU A 43 -4.14 -22.57 -55.10
CA GLU A 43 -4.17 -23.54 -56.15
C GLU A 43 -5.59 -24.11 -56.30
N GLY A 44 -6.06 -24.26 -57.54
CA GLY A 44 -7.38 -24.79 -57.81
C GLY A 44 -8.12 -24.04 -58.89
N LEU A 45 -9.43 -24.27 -59.00
CA LEU A 45 -10.30 -23.64 -60.01
C LEU A 45 -10.46 -22.16 -59.72
N GLN A 46 -9.98 -21.32 -60.62
CA GLN A 46 -10.02 -19.87 -60.54
C GLN A 46 -10.58 -19.25 -61.81
N PHE A 47 -11.23 -18.09 -61.68
CA PHE A 47 -11.75 -17.34 -62.82
C PHE A 47 -10.58 -16.57 -63.48
N ASP A 48 -10.31 -16.90 -64.73
CA ASP A 48 -9.36 -16.15 -65.53
C ASP A 48 -10.07 -14.99 -66.24
N GLN A 49 -9.73 -13.80 -65.82
CA GLN A 49 -10.29 -12.54 -66.37
C GLN A 49 -9.95 -12.30 -67.85
N THR A 50 -8.91 -12.93 -68.35
CA THR A 50 -8.46 -12.77 -69.75
C THR A 50 -9.28 -13.63 -70.71
N THR A 51 -9.57 -14.87 -70.31
CA THR A 51 -10.32 -15.84 -71.14
C THR A 51 -11.81 -15.91 -70.77
N GLY A 52 -12.21 -15.33 -69.68
CA GLY A 52 -13.60 -15.40 -69.16
C GLY A 52 -14.02 -16.79 -68.65
N ASN A 53 -13.09 -17.73 -68.49
CA ASN A 53 -13.36 -19.11 -68.11
C ASN A 53 -12.82 -19.47 -66.71
N LEU A 54 -13.36 -20.56 -66.12
CA LEU A 54 -12.79 -21.17 -64.95
C LEU A 54 -11.66 -22.11 -65.35
N VAL A 55 -10.46 -21.86 -64.85
CA VAL A 55 -9.26 -22.66 -65.13
C VAL A 55 -8.63 -23.15 -63.83
N ASN A 56 -8.15 -24.37 -63.84
CA ASN A 56 -7.41 -24.92 -62.69
C ASN A 56 -5.96 -24.41 -62.77
N THR A 57 -5.60 -23.51 -61.88
CA THR A 57 -4.29 -22.86 -61.94
C THR A 57 -3.81 -22.44 -60.54
N THR A 58 -2.53 -22.21 -60.41
CA THR A 58 -1.90 -21.64 -59.21
C THR A 58 -1.78 -20.13 -59.39
N ALA A 59 -2.27 -19.40 -58.41
CA ALA A 59 -2.11 -17.94 -58.36
C ALA A 59 -1.38 -17.53 -57.06
N LEU A 60 -0.38 -16.68 -57.23
CA LEU A 60 0.20 -15.90 -56.17
C LEU A 60 -0.47 -14.51 -56.21
N SER A 61 -0.89 -14.04 -55.07
CA SER A 61 -1.49 -12.71 -54.94
C SER A 61 -1.03 -12.02 -53.67
N GLY A 62 -1.04 -10.74 -53.64
CA GLY A 62 -0.69 -9.97 -52.48
C GLY A 62 -1.27 -8.57 -52.52
N GLY A 63 -1.22 -7.89 -51.42
CA GLY A 63 -1.70 -6.51 -51.32
C GLY A 63 -1.10 -5.77 -50.13
N MET A 64 -1.21 -4.47 -50.22
CA MET A 64 -0.86 -3.56 -49.13
C MET A 64 -2.07 -2.65 -48.88
N SER A 65 -2.32 -2.37 -47.60
CA SER A 65 -3.36 -1.41 -47.20
C SER A 65 -2.89 -0.50 -46.06
N ILE A 66 -3.46 0.69 -46.04
CA ILE A 66 -3.42 1.62 -44.92
C ILE A 66 -4.87 2.00 -44.63
N ASP A 67 -5.33 1.71 -43.43
CA ASP A 67 -6.69 1.93 -43.01
C ASP A 67 -6.72 2.87 -41.81
N ALA A 68 -7.58 3.88 -41.85
CA ALA A 68 -7.88 4.78 -40.75
C ALA A 68 -9.34 4.60 -40.36
N SER A 69 -9.60 4.47 -39.05
CA SER A 69 -10.97 4.42 -38.52
C SER A 69 -11.17 5.40 -37.38
N LEU A 70 -12.28 6.15 -37.42
CA LEU A 70 -12.66 7.13 -36.42
C LEU A 70 -14.11 6.91 -36.00
N THR A 71 -14.34 6.74 -34.72
CA THR A 71 -15.69 6.75 -34.18
C THR A 71 -16.13 8.19 -33.96
N LEU A 72 -17.13 8.63 -34.74
CA LEU A 72 -17.66 9.99 -34.66
C LEU A 72 -18.68 10.12 -33.52
N PHE A 73 -19.48 9.07 -33.31
CA PHE A 73 -20.45 8.96 -32.21
C PHE A 73 -20.62 7.49 -31.81
N ASP A 74 -20.62 7.22 -30.50
CA ASP A 74 -20.68 5.88 -29.93
C ASP A 74 -21.73 5.78 -28.78
N GLY A 75 -22.77 6.61 -28.83
CA GLY A 75 -23.73 6.66 -27.74
C GLY A 75 -23.13 7.18 -26.43
N PHE A 76 -22.17 8.11 -26.49
CA PHE A 76 -21.46 8.69 -25.35
C PHE A 76 -20.55 7.71 -24.58
N SER A 77 -20.31 6.49 -25.10
CA SER A 77 -19.48 5.48 -24.41
C SER A 77 -18.05 5.97 -24.18
N ASN A 78 -17.42 6.63 -25.16
CA ASN A 78 -16.08 7.22 -25.00
C ASN A 78 -16.07 8.35 -23.98
N LEU A 79 -17.12 9.17 -23.91
CA LEU A 79 -17.22 10.27 -22.96
C LEU A 79 -17.28 9.76 -21.52
N TYR A 80 -18.23 8.85 -21.23
CA TYR A 80 -18.37 8.26 -19.91
C TYR A 80 -17.22 7.29 -19.60
N GLY A 81 -16.67 6.59 -20.59
CA GLY A 81 -15.46 5.76 -20.46
C GLY A 81 -14.23 6.54 -20.00
N LYS A 82 -14.05 7.76 -20.54
CA LYS A 82 -13.01 8.67 -20.07
C LYS A 82 -13.24 9.13 -18.63
N GLN A 83 -14.48 9.45 -18.26
CA GLN A 83 -14.83 9.84 -16.87
C GLN A 83 -14.61 8.67 -15.91
N GLN A 84 -15.06 7.46 -16.27
CA GLN A 84 -14.84 6.24 -15.51
C GLN A 84 -13.34 5.97 -15.30
N ALA A 85 -12.55 6.04 -16.37
CA ALA A 85 -11.10 5.83 -16.28
C ALA A 85 -10.41 6.88 -15.40
N LYS A 86 -10.91 8.15 -15.43
CA LYS A 86 -10.41 9.21 -14.55
C LYS A 86 -10.73 8.91 -13.08
N ALA A 87 -11.97 8.54 -12.76
CA ALA A 87 -12.39 8.20 -11.40
C ALA A 87 -11.58 7.00 -10.87
N SER A 88 -11.41 5.94 -11.69
CA SER A 88 -10.59 4.79 -11.32
C SER A 88 -9.11 5.14 -11.10
N TYR A 89 -8.56 6.06 -11.90
CA TYR A 89 -7.21 6.58 -11.72
C TYR A 89 -7.07 7.30 -10.36
N GLN A 90 -8.00 8.21 -10.07
CA GLN A 90 -8.00 8.94 -8.80
C GLN A 90 -8.23 8.01 -7.59
N ALA A 91 -9.12 6.99 -7.72
CA ALA A 91 -9.30 5.98 -6.69
C ALA A 91 -8.01 5.23 -6.36
N SER A 92 -7.20 4.95 -7.39
CA SER A 92 -5.91 4.28 -7.20
C SER A 92 -4.86 5.20 -6.58
N GLU A 93 -4.87 6.51 -6.87
CA GLU A 93 -4.03 7.49 -6.17
C GLU A 93 -4.34 7.50 -4.67
N GLU A 94 -5.62 7.53 -4.30
CA GLU A 94 -6.01 7.47 -2.90
C GLU A 94 -5.67 6.11 -2.25
N ALA A 95 -5.79 5.00 -2.97
CA ALA A 95 -5.35 3.69 -2.46
C ALA A 95 -3.84 3.64 -2.19
N VAL A 96 -3.01 4.28 -3.02
CA VAL A 96 -1.56 4.45 -2.77
C VAL A 96 -1.33 5.27 -1.50
N ARG A 97 -2.05 6.38 -1.31
CA ARG A 97 -1.97 7.19 -0.08
C ARG A 97 -2.32 6.38 1.16
N GLY A 98 -3.38 5.56 1.10
CA GLY A 98 -3.75 4.66 2.19
C GLY A 98 -2.66 3.64 2.52
N THR A 99 -1.96 3.13 1.50
CA THR A 99 -0.81 2.24 1.69
C THR A 99 0.37 2.95 2.36
N VAL A 100 0.70 4.16 1.92
CA VAL A 100 1.74 4.99 2.55
C VAL A 100 1.41 5.22 4.02
N GLN A 101 0.16 5.56 4.34
CA GLN A 101 -0.35 5.74 5.71
C GLN A 101 -0.14 4.48 6.57
N SER A 102 -0.48 3.31 6.03
CA SER A 102 -0.27 2.03 6.72
C SER A 102 1.22 1.74 6.98
N ILE A 103 2.09 2.01 6.00
CA ILE A 103 3.54 1.83 6.14
C ILE A 103 4.11 2.80 7.18
N GLN A 104 3.68 4.05 7.19
CA GLN A 104 4.08 5.03 8.21
C GLN A 104 3.74 4.55 9.62
N ALA A 105 2.53 4.05 9.84
CA ALA A 105 2.13 3.49 11.13
C ALA A 105 3.00 2.30 11.56
N GLN A 106 3.35 1.40 10.62
CA GLN A 106 4.23 0.27 10.87
C GLN A 106 5.66 0.71 11.23
N ILE A 107 6.22 1.70 10.50
CA ILE A 107 7.56 2.24 10.78
C ILE A 107 7.62 2.86 12.17
N VAL A 108 6.63 3.69 12.51
CA VAL A 108 6.55 4.32 13.85
C VAL A 108 6.45 3.25 14.94
N GLY A 109 5.60 2.23 14.74
CA GLY A 109 5.47 1.12 15.68
C GLY A 109 6.78 0.35 15.89
N ALA A 110 7.45 -0.02 14.81
CA ALA A 110 8.72 -0.73 14.85
C ALA A 110 9.84 0.12 15.48
N PHE A 111 9.90 1.40 15.15
CA PHE A 111 10.87 2.33 15.74
C PHE A 111 10.67 2.49 17.25
N LEU A 112 9.45 2.75 17.71
CA LEU A 112 9.15 2.88 19.14
C LEU A 112 9.37 1.59 19.91
N GLN A 113 9.20 0.42 19.26
CA GLN A 113 9.56 -0.87 19.84
C GLN A 113 11.06 -0.97 20.08
N VAL A 114 11.90 -0.60 19.10
CA VAL A 114 13.37 -0.57 19.26
C VAL A 114 13.77 0.33 20.43
N ILE A 115 13.20 1.54 20.51
CA ILE A 115 13.50 2.49 21.58
C ILE A 115 13.05 1.96 22.95
N THR A 116 11.86 1.37 23.03
CA THR A 116 11.33 0.77 24.29
C THR A 116 12.25 -0.34 24.81
N ILE A 117 12.72 -1.23 23.93
CA ILE A 117 13.67 -2.30 24.30
C ILE A 117 15.01 -1.70 24.74
N LYS A 118 15.53 -0.71 24.02
CA LYS A 118 16.79 -0.02 24.33
C LYS A 118 16.76 0.66 25.69
N GLU A 119 15.66 1.35 26.03
CA GLU A 119 15.49 1.96 27.35
C GLU A 119 15.34 0.91 28.46
N GLY A 120 14.60 -0.17 28.19
CA GLY A 120 14.49 -1.30 29.14
C GLY A 120 15.86 -1.98 29.38
N LEU A 121 16.73 -2.06 28.36
CA LEU A 121 18.08 -2.59 28.49
C LEU A 121 18.94 -1.75 29.45
N LYS A 122 18.92 -0.41 29.32
CA LYS A 122 19.60 0.50 30.24
C LYS A 122 19.17 0.30 31.69
N MET A 123 17.89 0.06 31.93
CA MET A 123 17.36 -0.21 33.28
C MET A 123 17.85 -1.55 33.82
N ASN A 124 17.91 -2.58 32.98
CA ASN A 124 18.43 -3.89 33.37
C ASN A 124 19.94 -3.83 33.65
N GLU A 125 20.72 -3.04 32.93
CA GLU A 125 22.14 -2.78 33.17
C GLU A 125 22.33 -2.03 34.50
N ALA A 126 21.51 -1.02 34.81
CA ALA A 126 21.54 -0.35 36.10
C ALA A 126 21.22 -1.30 37.26
N THR A 127 20.24 -2.20 37.07
CA THR A 127 19.94 -3.27 38.04
C THR A 127 21.10 -4.22 38.22
N LEU A 128 21.79 -4.62 37.16
CA LEU A 128 22.97 -5.47 37.24
C LEU A 128 24.11 -4.79 38.03
N SER A 129 24.32 -3.48 37.81
CA SER A 129 25.29 -2.70 38.58
C SER A 129 24.96 -2.71 40.06
N LEU A 130 23.69 -2.49 40.42
CA LEU A 130 23.23 -2.56 41.83
C LEU A 130 23.43 -3.94 42.44
N LEU A 131 23.10 -5.01 41.73
CA LEU A 131 23.32 -6.39 42.21
C LEU A 131 24.80 -6.72 42.41
N ASN A 132 25.69 -6.23 41.54
CA ASN A 132 27.11 -6.39 41.68
C ASN A 132 27.67 -5.63 42.88
N GLU A 133 27.18 -4.41 43.15
CA GLU A 133 27.57 -3.66 44.35
C GLU A 133 27.15 -4.40 45.64
N GLN A 134 25.97 -4.99 45.67
CA GLN A 134 25.51 -5.77 46.82
C GLN A 134 26.30 -7.08 46.99
N LEU A 135 26.58 -7.77 45.88
CA LEU A 135 27.43 -8.96 45.89
C LEU A 135 28.83 -8.67 46.45
N ASP A 136 29.45 -7.56 46.03
CA ASP A 136 30.78 -7.14 46.53
C ASP A 136 30.71 -6.81 48.01
N ARG A 137 29.63 -6.16 48.49
CA ARG A 137 29.41 -5.87 49.90
C ARG A 137 29.27 -7.14 50.72
N GLU A 138 28.46 -8.11 50.30
CA GLU A 138 28.28 -9.37 51.04
C GLU A 138 29.56 -10.21 51.04
N ARG A 139 30.38 -10.21 49.99
CA ARG A 139 31.70 -10.82 49.97
C ARG A 139 32.64 -10.20 51.02
N LYS A 140 32.67 -8.86 51.13
CA LYS A 140 33.47 -8.14 52.12
C LYS A 140 33.04 -8.46 53.57
N ARG A 141 31.73 -8.59 53.81
CA ARG A 141 31.18 -8.97 55.11
C ARG A 141 31.53 -10.41 55.46
N GLU A 142 31.44 -11.33 54.52
CA GLU A 142 31.83 -12.73 54.69
C GLU A 142 33.31 -12.86 54.97
N ASN A 143 34.19 -12.21 54.20
CA ASN A 143 35.64 -12.19 54.44
C ASN A 143 36.03 -11.58 55.81
N ALA A 144 35.19 -10.67 56.34
CA ALA A 144 35.39 -10.09 57.67
C ALA A 144 34.81 -10.98 58.80
N GLY A 145 34.24 -12.16 58.47
CA GLY A 145 33.66 -13.08 59.42
C GLY A 145 32.32 -12.68 60.03
N VAL A 146 31.65 -11.63 59.45
CA VAL A 146 30.36 -11.13 59.91
C VAL A 146 29.26 -11.36 58.86
N GLY A 147 29.58 -12.03 57.76
CA GLY A 147 28.67 -12.35 56.67
C GLY A 147 28.24 -13.82 56.64
N ASN A 148 27.33 -14.13 55.71
CA ASN A 148 26.84 -15.49 55.43
C ASN A 148 27.12 -15.86 53.99
N MET A 149 27.84 -16.98 53.75
CA MET A 149 28.16 -17.50 52.42
C MET A 149 26.92 -17.81 51.58
N GLU A 150 25.82 -18.20 52.21
CA GLU A 150 24.52 -18.39 51.54
C GLU A 150 24.06 -17.11 50.81
N GLN A 151 24.20 -15.95 51.47
CA GLN A 151 23.81 -14.66 50.87
C GLN A 151 24.73 -14.31 49.67
N VAL A 152 26.02 -14.62 49.75
CA VAL A 152 26.95 -14.45 48.65
C VAL A 152 26.52 -15.26 47.43
N TYR A 153 26.18 -16.55 47.61
CA TYR A 153 25.69 -17.39 46.51
C TYR A 153 24.33 -16.92 45.98
N ASN A 154 23.43 -16.46 46.86
CA ASN A 154 22.14 -15.91 46.45
C ASN A 154 22.31 -14.67 45.54
N PHE A 155 23.16 -13.71 45.91
CA PHE A 155 23.44 -12.55 45.04
C PHE A 155 24.20 -12.97 43.76
N GLN A 156 25.11 -13.93 43.85
CA GLN A 156 25.80 -14.45 42.66
C GLN A 156 24.81 -15.08 41.68
N SER A 157 23.80 -15.81 42.15
CA SER A 157 22.72 -16.35 41.34
C SER A 157 21.87 -15.25 40.69
N GLN A 158 21.54 -14.19 41.46
CA GLN A 158 20.79 -13.05 40.91
C GLN A 158 21.55 -12.27 39.84
N VAL A 159 22.87 -12.07 40.03
CA VAL A 159 23.74 -11.46 39.03
C VAL A 159 23.72 -12.29 37.74
N ALA A 160 23.90 -13.62 37.84
CA ALA A 160 23.87 -14.50 36.67
C ALA A 160 22.51 -14.48 35.97
N GLN A 161 21.39 -14.47 36.71
CA GLN A 161 20.05 -14.37 36.17
C GLN A 161 19.82 -13.02 35.47
N GLN A 162 20.32 -11.92 36.04
CA GLN A 162 20.22 -10.59 35.44
C GLN A 162 21.06 -10.48 34.17
N GLN A 163 22.26 -11.09 34.14
CA GLN A 163 23.08 -11.17 32.93
C GLN A 163 22.36 -11.93 31.80
N LEU A 164 21.71 -13.06 32.12
CA LEU A 164 20.91 -13.80 31.15
C LEU A 164 19.75 -12.95 30.62
N THR A 165 19.09 -12.18 31.49
CA THR A 165 18.01 -11.25 31.09
C THR A 165 18.55 -10.20 30.11
N ILE A 166 19.72 -9.62 30.36
CA ILE A 166 20.36 -8.64 29.48
C ILE A 166 20.72 -9.27 28.13
N VAL A 167 21.28 -10.49 28.11
CA VAL A 167 21.60 -11.20 26.85
C VAL A 167 20.34 -11.42 26.02
N ASN A 168 19.25 -11.90 26.64
CA ASN A 168 17.97 -12.12 25.95
C ASN A 168 17.40 -10.81 25.41
N GLN A 169 17.50 -9.71 26.15
CA GLN A 169 17.01 -8.41 25.72
C GLN A 169 17.86 -7.80 24.61
N ASN A 170 19.18 -8.01 24.62
CA ASN A 170 20.04 -7.65 23.49
C ASN A 170 19.65 -8.40 22.22
N ASN A 171 19.39 -9.71 22.31
CA ASN A 171 18.91 -10.49 21.16
C ASN A 171 17.55 -9.96 20.63
N GLN A 172 16.64 -9.56 21.54
CA GLN A 172 15.38 -8.92 21.14
C GLN A 172 15.61 -7.56 20.48
N LEU A 173 16.57 -6.76 20.99
CA LEU A 173 16.93 -5.47 20.41
C LEU A 173 17.46 -5.64 18.98
N GLU A 174 18.40 -6.55 18.77
CA GLU A 174 18.96 -6.82 17.44
C GLU A 174 17.87 -7.33 16.46
N SER A 175 16.97 -8.20 16.94
CA SER A 175 15.85 -8.67 16.13
C SER A 175 14.87 -7.53 15.76
N ALA A 176 14.57 -6.62 16.71
CA ALA A 176 13.73 -5.47 16.46
C ALA A 176 14.38 -4.45 15.50
N LYS A 177 15.71 -4.21 15.67
CA LYS A 177 16.48 -3.38 14.72
C LYS A 177 16.44 -3.96 13.31
N LEU A 178 16.69 -5.27 13.17
CA LEU A 178 16.65 -5.93 11.86
C LEU A 178 15.29 -5.78 11.20
N SER A 179 14.21 -5.96 11.96
CA SER A 179 12.83 -5.77 11.46
C SER A 179 12.60 -4.33 10.97
N LEU A 180 13.10 -3.33 11.69
CA LEU A 180 13.00 -1.92 11.29
C LEU A 180 13.85 -1.62 10.05
N ILE A 181 15.08 -2.13 9.99
CA ILE A 181 15.99 -1.99 8.83
C ILE A 181 15.34 -2.59 7.57
N GLN A 182 14.74 -3.79 7.69
CA GLN A 182 14.02 -4.44 6.60
C GLN A 182 12.78 -3.63 6.15
N LEU A 183 12.04 -3.08 7.10
CA LEU A 183 10.86 -2.24 6.79
C LEU A 183 11.25 -0.93 6.09
N LEU A 184 12.41 -0.35 6.45
CA LEU A 184 12.98 0.85 5.84
C LEU A 184 13.75 0.55 4.56
N LEU A 185 13.96 -0.73 4.21
CA LEU A 185 14.76 -1.18 3.06
C LEU A 185 16.20 -0.65 3.06
N LEU A 186 16.76 -0.54 4.25
CA LEU A 186 18.16 -0.19 4.45
C LEU A 186 19.06 -1.42 4.26
N ASP A 187 20.34 -1.20 4.01
CA ASP A 187 21.31 -2.30 3.88
C ASP A 187 21.54 -2.96 5.26
N PRO A 188 21.22 -4.25 5.45
CA PRO A 188 21.42 -4.91 6.74
C PRO A 188 22.90 -5.07 7.12
N ALA A 189 23.84 -4.84 6.19
CA ALA A 189 25.29 -4.93 6.45
C ALA A 189 25.85 -3.67 7.12
N GLU A 190 25.10 -2.56 7.13
CA GLU A 190 25.50 -1.32 7.78
C GLU A 190 25.02 -1.28 9.24
N ASP A 191 25.80 -0.65 10.11
CA ASP A 191 25.42 -0.44 11.52
C ASP A 191 24.62 0.86 11.66
N TYR A 192 23.35 0.75 12.04
CA TYR A 192 22.47 1.89 12.25
C TYR A 192 22.23 2.12 13.75
N GLN A 193 22.43 3.36 14.17
CA GLN A 193 22.12 3.79 15.53
C GLN A 193 20.76 4.51 15.55
N PHE A 194 19.84 3.96 16.31
CA PHE A 194 18.53 4.58 16.54
C PHE A 194 18.56 5.35 17.84
N GLU A 195 18.30 6.66 17.76
CA GLU A 195 18.21 7.54 18.93
C GLU A 195 16.78 7.70 19.39
N GLY A 196 16.57 7.74 20.69
CA GLY A 196 15.26 7.92 21.29
C GLY A 196 14.72 9.33 21.07
N ILE A 197 13.41 9.45 20.89
CA ILE A 197 12.73 10.75 20.86
C ILE A 197 12.75 11.31 22.30
N THR A 198 13.38 12.47 22.46
CA THR A 198 13.32 13.22 23.72
C THR A 198 11.95 13.90 23.80
N SER A 199 10.94 13.18 24.29
CA SER A 199 9.63 13.77 24.53
C SER A 199 9.64 14.49 25.87
N ASN A 200 9.29 15.78 25.87
CA ASN A 200 9.04 16.53 27.08
C ASN A 200 7.74 16.06 27.74
N ASP A 201 7.69 16.09 29.07
CA ASP A 201 6.46 15.75 29.83
C ASP A 201 5.24 16.58 29.39
N ALA A 202 5.47 17.78 28.82
CA ALA A 202 4.42 18.63 28.25
C ALA A 202 3.72 18.00 27.03
N GLU A 203 4.44 17.29 26.18
CA GLU A 203 3.86 16.59 25.01
C GLU A 203 3.02 15.38 25.43
N LEU A 204 3.48 14.65 26.46
CA LEU A 204 2.76 13.48 27.00
C LEU A 204 1.46 13.89 27.71
N ASN A 205 1.41 15.11 28.26
CA ASN A 205 0.27 15.66 29.00
C ASN A 205 -0.64 16.54 28.13
N LYS A 206 -0.39 16.68 26.82
CA LYS A 206 -1.27 17.44 25.93
C LYS A 206 -2.71 16.96 26.08
N GLU A 207 -3.66 17.87 26.24
CA GLU A 207 -5.08 17.50 26.33
C GLU A 207 -5.53 16.75 25.06
N LEU A 208 -6.40 15.77 25.28
CA LEU A 208 -7.01 15.05 24.17
C LEU A 208 -8.00 16.00 23.47
N GLU A 209 -7.90 16.07 22.12
CA GLU A 209 -8.92 16.75 21.34
C GLU A 209 -10.27 16.02 21.48
N ASP A 210 -11.37 16.75 21.29
CA ASP A 210 -12.70 16.14 21.31
C ASP A 210 -12.85 15.08 20.23
N TYR A 211 -13.46 13.94 20.58
CA TYR A 211 -13.66 12.82 19.67
C TYR A 211 -14.33 13.23 18.35
N ASN A 212 -15.36 14.09 18.42
CA ASN A 212 -16.09 14.51 17.22
C ASN A 212 -15.18 15.30 16.26
N THR A 213 -14.27 16.11 16.79
CA THR A 213 -13.29 16.87 15.98
C THR A 213 -12.31 15.91 15.29
N VAL A 214 -11.78 14.95 16.03
CA VAL A 214 -10.87 13.92 15.47
C VAL A 214 -11.58 13.08 14.41
N TYR A 215 -12.82 12.64 14.69
CA TYR A 215 -13.61 11.85 13.77
C TYR A 215 -13.92 12.60 12.47
N SER A 216 -14.38 13.86 12.56
CA SER A 216 -14.69 14.66 11.36
C SER A 216 -13.45 14.89 10.51
N SER A 217 -12.31 15.27 11.11
CA SER A 217 -11.04 15.44 10.39
C SER A 217 -10.58 14.13 9.72
N SER A 218 -10.72 13.00 10.42
CA SER A 218 -10.37 11.69 9.87
C SER A 218 -11.27 11.27 8.70
N MET A 219 -12.57 11.56 8.79
CA MET A 219 -13.53 11.27 7.73
C MET A 219 -13.25 12.07 6.46
N ASP A 220 -12.93 13.36 6.60
CA ASP A 220 -12.63 14.25 5.49
C ASP A 220 -11.29 13.90 4.80
N PHE A 221 -10.35 13.39 5.59
CA PHE A 221 -9.02 13.07 5.10
C PHE A 221 -8.87 11.66 4.55
N SER A 222 -9.60 10.68 5.07
CA SER A 222 -9.35 9.23 4.85
C SER A 222 -9.16 8.82 3.39
N PRO A 223 -7.99 8.34 3.00
CA PRO A 223 -7.75 7.84 1.65
C PRO A 223 -8.61 6.62 1.30
N SER A 224 -8.93 5.77 2.27
CA SER A 224 -9.75 4.56 2.06
C SER A 224 -11.19 4.92 1.70
N VAL A 225 -11.78 5.90 2.39
CA VAL A 225 -13.13 6.40 2.10
C VAL A 225 -13.15 7.11 0.75
N LYS A 226 -12.18 8.00 0.47
CA LYS A 226 -12.08 8.69 -0.83
C LYS A 226 -11.90 7.73 -1.99
N SER A 227 -11.08 6.69 -1.82
CA SER A 227 -10.92 5.64 -2.83
C SER A 227 -12.23 4.91 -3.10
N ALA A 228 -13.02 4.58 -2.05
CA ALA A 228 -14.32 3.94 -2.19
C ALA A 228 -15.36 4.87 -2.87
N GLU A 229 -15.37 6.18 -2.56
CA GLU A 229 -16.22 7.17 -3.22
C GLU A 229 -15.92 7.29 -4.72
N LEU A 230 -14.65 7.34 -5.08
CA LEU A 230 -14.20 7.40 -6.47
C LEU A 230 -14.49 6.09 -7.24
N ASN A 231 -14.43 4.93 -6.57
CA ASN A 231 -14.85 3.65 -7.15
C ASN A 231 -16.37 3.60 -7.37
N LEU A 232 -17.16 4.20 -6.50
CA LEU A 232 -18.59 4.37 -6.71
C LEU A 232 -18.87 5.27 -7.92
N ASP A 233 -18.21 6.44 -8.03
CA ASP A 233 -18.34 7.31 -9.21
C ASP A 233 -17.98 6.56 -10.51
N ALA A 234 -16.89 5.77 -10.50
CA ALA A 234 -16.51 4.94 -11.64
C ALA A 234 -17.60 3.92 -12.02
N ALA A 235 -18.24 3.28 -11.02
CA ALA A 235 -19.33 2.34 -11.26
C ALA A 235 -20.59 3.05 -11.81
N GLU A 236 -20.89 4.26 -11.34
CA GLU A 236 -21.98 5.09 -11.85
C GLU A 236 -21.74 5.51 -13.31
N LYS A 237 -20.50 5.88 -13.69
CA LYS A 237 -20.16 6.15 -15.10
C LYS A 237 -20.32 4.91 -15.97
N ASN A 238 -19.90 3.73 -15.47
CA ASN A 238 -20.13 2.46 -16.17
C ASN A 238 -21.64 2.16 -16.36
N LEU A 239 -22.44 2.48 -15.37
CA LEU A 239 -23.91 2.39 -15.50
C LEU A 239 -24.44 3.32 -16.60
N GLN A 240 -23.90 4.54 -16.73
CA GLN A 240 -24.30 5.45 -17.82
C GLN A 240 -23.91 4.85 -19.18
N ILE A 241 -22.71 4.30 -19.34
CA ILE A 241 -22.31 3.59 -20.57
C ILE A 241 -23.34 2.51 -20.91
N SER A 242 -23.72 1.69 -19.92
CA SER A 242 -24.67 0.59 -20.12
C SER A 242 -26.09 1.08 -20.49
N LYS A 243 -26.50 2.25 -19.97
CA LYS A 243 -27.78 2.89 -20.35
C LYS A 243 -27.80 3.34 -21.81
N PHE A 244 -26.67 3.77 -22.33
CA PHE A 244 -26.54 4.30 -23.68
C PHE A 244 -26.17 3.27 -24.75
N ASN A 245 -25.96 1.99 -24.39
CA ASN A 245 -25.71 0.90 -25.34
C ASN A 245 -26.85 0.67 -26.38
N TRP A 246 -27.98 1.34 -26.24
CA TRP A 246 -29.08 1.32 -27.20
C TRP A 246 -28.97 2.42 -28.26
N MET A 247 -28.05 3.39 -28.07
CA MET A 247 -27.86 4.48 -29.00
C MET A 247 -27.21 4.03 -30.29
N PRO A 248 -27.48 4.71 -31.41
CA PRO A 248 -26.76 4.45 -32.66
C PRO A 248 -25.27 4.80 -32.51
N THR A 249 -24.45 4.13 -33.33
CA THR A 249 -23.03 4.42 -33.47
C THR A 249 -22.75 4.93 -34.89
N LEU A 250 -21.91 5.95 -35.01
CA LEU A 250 -21.50 6.54 -36.29
C LEU A 250 -19.97 6.44 -36.42
N GLY A 251 -19.52 5.74 -37.46
CA GLY A 251 -18.11 5.53 -37.72
C GLY A 251 -17.70 6.04 -39.11
N LEU A 252 -16.53 6.63 -39.21
CA LEU A 252 -15.86 7.01 -40.43
C LEU A 252 -14.66 6.07 -40.65
N ARG A 253 -14.59 5.48 -41.83
CA ARG A 253 -13.42 4.72 -42.29
C ARG A 253 -12.89 5.31 -43.55
N SER A 254 -11.56 5.37 -43.68
CA SER A 254 -10.85 5.74 -44.87
C SER A 254 -9.70 4.76 -45.11
N GLY A 255 -9.54 4.33 -46.34
CA GLY A 255 -8.53 3.34 -46.67
C GLY A 255 -7.83 3.69 -47.99
N TRP A 256 -6.58 3.29 -48.03
CA TRP A 256 -5.81 3.20 -49.26
C TRP A 256 -5.30 1.77 -49.36
N SER A 257 -5.50 1.16 -50.54
CA SER A 257 -5.00 -0.20 -50.78
C SER A 257 -4.50 -0.36 -52.22
N THR A 258 -3.61 -1.32 -52.39
CA THR A 258 -3.20 -1.80 -53.69
C THR A 258 -2.91 -3.29 -53.62
N GLY A 259 -2.98 -3.98 -54.78
CA GLY A 259 -2.75 -5.40 -54.81
C GLY A 259 -2.22 -5.89 -56.19
N TRP A 260 -1.71 -7.09 -56.19
CA TRP A 260 -1.15 -7.75 -57.37
C TRP A 260 -1.55 -9.23 -57.42
N SER A 261 -1.50 -9.78 -58.62
CA SER A 261 -1.69 -11.22 -58.87
C SER A 261 -0.75 -11.68 -59.99
N SER A 262 -0.17 -12.88 -59.81
CA SER A 262 0.68 -13.53 -60.82
C SER A 262 -0.09 -13.89 -62.11
N ASN A 263 -1.41 -13.94 -62.00
CA ASN A 263 -2.29 -14.33 -63.13
C ASN A 263 -2.82 -13.13 -63.91
N LEU A 264 -2.50 -11.89 -63.49
CA LEU A 264 -2.94 -10.71 -64.23
C LEU A 264 -2.10 -10.54 -65.50
N ARG A 265 -2.80 -10.53 -66.66
CA ARG A 265 -2.18 -10.45 -67.99
C ARG A 265 -2.67 -9.22 -68.76
N ASN A 266 -1.83 -8.71 -69.66
CA ASN A 266 -2.21 -7.69 -70.57
C ASN A 266 -3.23 -8.21 -71.59
N GLN A 267 -4.29 -7.44 -71.90
CA GLN A 267 -5.35 -7.85 -72.78
C GLN A 267 -4.89 -7.88 -74.23
N GLY A 268 -3.78 -7.24 -74.60
CA GLY A 268 -3.30 -7.14 -76.03
C GLY A 268 -2.39 -8.27 -76.46
N ASP A 269 -1.45 -8.67 -75.59
CA ASP A 269 -0.38 -9.61 -75.95
C ASP A 269 -0.33 -10.85 -74.96
N GLY A 270 -1.21 -10.91 -73.93
CA GLY A 270 -1.22 -12.00 -72.99
C GLY A 270 -0.03 -12.08 -72.03
N SER A 271 0.90 -11.10 -72.13
CA SER A 271 2.06 -11.04 -71.21
C SER A 271 1.67 -10.80 -69.77
N VAL A 272 2.48 -11.28 -68.82
CA VAL A 272 2.26 -11.00 -67.40
C VAL A 272 2.48 -9.53 -67.13
N VAL A 273 1.53 -8.86 -66.48
CA VAL A 273 1.68 -7.46 -66.10
C VAL A 273 2.72 -7.34 -64.98
N ASP A 274 3.71 -6.48 -65.18
CA ASP A 274 4.76 -6.27 -64.16
C ASP A 274 4.21 -5.82 -62.79
N LEU A 275 4.85 -6.27 -61.75
CA LEU A 275 4.42 -6.01 -60.35
C LEU A 275 4.30 -4.51 -60.06
N SER A 276 5.25 -3.69 -60.50
CA SER A 276 5.24 -2.25 -60.25
C SER A 276 4.04 -1.58 -60.93
N THR A 277 3.73 -2.02 -62.15
CA THR A 277 2.56 -1.58 -62.92
C THR A 277 1.25 -1.99 -62.24
N GLN A 278 1.18 -3.21 -61.73
CA GLN A 278 0.00 -3.68 -60.99
C GLN A 278 -0.22 -2.86 -59.72
N LEU A 279 0.82 -2.65 -58.90
CA LEU A 279 0.74 -1.86 -57.68
C LEU A 279 0.35 -0.40 -57.93
N ASP A 280 0.75 0.15 -59.09
CA ASP A 280 0.38 1.50 -59.49
C ASP A 280 -1.06 1.60 -59.99
N ARG A 281 -1.47 0.68 -60.84
CA ARG A 281 -2.82 0.67 -61.46
C ARG A 281 -3.91 0.27 -60.50
N ASN A 282 -3.63 -0.64 -59.54
CA ASN A 282 -4.62 -1.20 -58.61
C ASN A 282 -4.79 -0.36 -57.37
N ARG A 283 -4.36 0.88 -57.31
CA ARG A 283 -4.55 1.78 -56.19
C ARG A 283 -6.04 2.12 -56.01
N VAL A 284 -6.55 1.80 -54.85
CA VAL A 284 -7.93 2.13 -54.46
C VAL A 284 -7.89 3.06 -53.24
N LYS A 285 -8.62 4.17 -53.34
CA LYS A 285 -8.89 5.04 -52.20
C LYS A 285 -10.38 4.90 -51.85
N SER A 286 -10.68 4.69 -50.58
CA SER A 286 -12.05 4.53 -50.10
C SER A 286 -12.30 5.43 -48.90
N ALA A 287 -13.52 5.94 -48.80
CA ALA A 287 -14.05 6.58 -47.59
C ALA A 287 -15.48 6.11 -47.40
N SER A 288 -15.81 5.72 -46.21
CA SER A 288 -17.15 5.23 -45.87
C SER A 288 -17.63 5.76 -44.54
N LEU A 289 -18.87 6.17 -44.50
CA LEU A 289 -19.58 6.54 -43.27
C LEU A 289 -20.57 5.41 -42.95
N SER A 290 -20.48 4.86 -41.72
CA SER A 290 -21.35 3.76 -41.30
C SER A 290 -22.18 4.18 -40.10
N LEU A 291 -23.49 3.98 -40.17
CA LEU A 291 -24.43 4.16 -39.05
C LEU A 291 -24.92 2.78 -38.63
N GLY A 292 -24.63 2.39 -37.35
CA GLY A 292 -25.10 1.16 -36.75
C GLY A 292 -26.16 1.46 -35.70
N ILE A 293 -27.35 0.85 -35.83
CA ILE A 293 -28.45 1.00 -34.86
C ILE A 293 -28.79 -0.38 -34.30
N PRO A 294 -28.53 -0.65 -33.00
CA PRO A 294 -28.83 -1.95 -32.39
C PRO A 294 -30.33 -2.10 -32.15
N LEU A 295 -31.04 -2.84 -33.02
CA LEU A 295 -32.50 -3.08 -32.89
C LEU A 295 -32.80 -4.21 -31.90
N PHE A 296 -32.03 -5.28 -31.91
CA PHE A 296 -32.19 -6.42 -31.01
C PHE A 296 -30.85 -7.04 -30.66
N SER A 297 -30.49 -7.03 -29.38
CA SER A 297 -29.23 -7.53 -28.85
C SER A 297 -29.33 -8.86 -28.08
N ARG A 298 -30.36 -9.66 -28.32
CA ARG A 298 -30.58 -10.93 -27.60
C ARG A 298 -30.53 -10.77 -26.08
N PHE A 299 -31.15 -9.72 -25.55
CA PHE A 299 -31.12 -9.29 -24.13
C PHE A 299 -29.77 -8.87 -23.57
N GLN A 300 -28.70 -8.90 -24.34
CA GLN A 300 -27.34 -8.56 -23.89
C GLN A 300 -27.27 -7.17 -23.24
N ASN A 301 -27.85 -6.14 -23.88
CA ASN A 301 -27.86 -4.78 -23.34
C ASN A 301 -28.66 -4.69 -22.02
N ARG A 302 -29.78 -5.44 -21.93
CA ARG A 302 -30.58 -5.49 -20.69
C ARG A 302 -29.80 -6.17 -19.56
N THR A 303 -29.14 -7.29 -19.82
CA THR A 303 -28.29 -7.98 -18.86
C THR A 303 -27.15 -7.08 -18.39
N GLN A 304 -26.44 -6.43 -19.34
CA GLN A 304 -25.37 -5.50 -19.00
C GLN A 304 -25.85 -4.35 -18.12
N LEU A 305 -27.03 -3.77 -18.41
CA LEU A 305 -27.63 -2.72 -17.59
C LEU A 305 -27.94 -3.21 -16.16
N GLN A 306 -28.50 -4.41 -16.01
CA GLN A 306 -28.76 -4.98 -14.69
C GLN A 306 -27.48 -5.27 -13.91
N THR A 307 -26.47 -5.86 -14.57
CA THR A 307 -25.14 -6.10 -13.97
C THR A 307 -24.51 -4.80 -13.51
N SER A 308 -24.57 -3.73 -14.32
CA SER A 308 -24.02 -2.42 -13.94
C SER A 308 -24.77 -1.79 -12.76
N LYS A 309 -26.12 -1.97 -12.67
CA LYS A 309 -26.86 -1.54 -11.47
C LYS A 309 -26.44 -2.27 -10.21
N ILE A 310 -26.25 -3.59 -10.30
CA ILE A 310 -25.76 -4.39 -9.17
C ILE A 310 -24.34 -3.93 -8.78
N GLN A 311 -23.49 -3.61 -9.75
CA GLN A 311 -22.15 -3.09 -9.48
C GLN A 311 -22.17 -1.76 -8.74
N VAL A 312 -23.08 -0.84 -9.06
CA VAL A 312 -23.28 0.41 -8.31
C VAL A 312 -23.69 0.11 -6.86
N LEU A 313 -24.68 -0.79 -6.65
CA LEU A 313 -25.09 -1.19 -5.30
C LEU A 313 -23.92 -1.81 -4.50
N ASN A 314 -23.13 -2.68 -5.12
CA ASN A 314 -21.93 -3.26 -4.48
C ASN A 314 -20.92 -2.17 -4.11
N SER A 315 -20.72 -1.17 -4.98
CA SER A 315 -19.80 -0.05 -4.68
C SER A 315 -20.35 0.86 -3.58
N GLN A 316 -21.68 1.04 -3.49
CA GLN A 316 -22.32 1.76 -2.37
C GLN A 316 -22.12 1.03 -1.05
N LEU A 317 -22.35 -0.28 -1.01
CA LEU A 317 -22.08 -1.10 0.19
C LEU A 317 -20.60 -1.07 0.58
N ALA A 318 -19.68 -1.10 -0.40
CA ALA A 318 -18.25 -0.99 -0.14
C ALA A 318 -17.88 0.38 0.46
N LEU A 319 -18.52 1.47 0.03
CA LEU A 319 -18.33 2.79 0.61
C LEU A 319 -18.86 2.85 2.06
N GLU A 320 -20.05 2.31 2.32
CA GLU A 320 -20.60 2.23 3.69
C GLU A 320 -19.68 1.39 4.59
N GLN A 321 -19.17 0.27 4.09
CA GLN A 321 -18.19 -0.56 4.79
C GLN A 321 -16.93 0.24 5.12
N ALA A 322 -16.34 0.95 4.16
CA ALA A 322 -15.14 1.76 4.37
C ALA A 322 -15.36 2.87 5.43
N LYS A 323 -16.54 3.50 5.45
CA LYS A 323 -16.93 4.48 6.47
C LYS A 323 -17.06 3.86 7.86
N ASN A 324 -17.69 2.68 7.95
CA ASN A 324 -17.83 1.95 9.21
C ASN A 324 -16.47 1.47 9.74
N ASP A 325 -15.61 0.95 8.87
CA ASP A 325 -14.27 0.50 9.24
C ASP A 325 -13.42 1.67 9.75
N LEU A 326 -13.47 2.83 9.08
CA LEU A 326 -12.80 4.05 9.55
C LEU A 326 -13.35 4.49 10.92
N THR A 327 -14.67 4.48 11.09
CA THR A 327 -15.31 4.84 12.37
C THR A 327 -14.78 3.97 13.49
N ASN A 328 -14.75 2.64 13.28
CA ASN A 328 -14.24 1.68 14.27
C ASN A 328 -12.75 1.90 14.55
N GLN A 329 -11.94 2.15 13.52
CA GLN A 329 -10.50 2.39 13.66
C GLN A 329 -10.21 3.68 14.44
N VAL A 330 -10.88 4.78 14.14
CA VAL A 330 -10.71 6.06 14.83
C VAL A 330 -11.19 5.95 16.28
N GLN A 331 -12.34 5.31 16.52
CA GLN A 331 -12.85 5.09 17.86
C GLN A 331 -11.89 4.24 18.71
N GLN A 332 -11.36 3.16 18.14
CA GLN A 332 -10.38 2.32 18.82
C GLN A 332 -9.07 3.09 19.11
N ALA A 333 -8.56 3.84 18.12
CA ALA A 333 -7.33 4.63 18.29
C ALA A 333 -7.49 5.71 19.37
N TYR A 334 -8.66 6.36 19.41
CA TYR A 334 -8.98 7.36 20.44
C TYR A 334 -9.03 6.74 21.85
N LEU A 335 -9.74 5.61 22.00
CA LEU A 335 -9.80 4.87 23.27
C LEU A 335 -8.43 4.34 23.69
N ASP A 336 -7.65 3.85 22.76
CA ASP A 336 -6.30 3.39 23.00
C ASP A 336 -5.38 4.51 23.52
N LEU A 337 -5.50 5.72 22.97
CA LEU A 337 -4.74 6.88 23.44
C LEU A 337 -5.20 7.32 24.84
N LEU A 338 -6.51 7.34 25.10
CA LEU A 338 -7.07 7.64 26.43
C LEU A 338 -6.58 6.63 27.48
N ASN A 339 -6.61 5.34 27.14
CA ASN A 339 -6.12 4.27 28.01
C ASN A 339 -4.61 4.37 28.24
N ALA A 340 -3.82 4.70 27.20
CA ALA A 340 -2.38 4.88 27.35
C ALA A 340 -2.05 6.04 28.31
N LYS A 341 -2.77 7.15 28.23
CA LYS A 341 -2.60 8.31 29.14
C LYS A 341 -2.93 7.96 30.58
N THR A 342 -4.05 7.29 30.81
CA THR A 342 -4.43 6.83 32.16
C THR A 342 -3.43 5.82 32.72
N SER A 343 -2.96 4.89 31.89
CA SER A 343 -1.95 3.90 32.28
C SER A 343 -0.61 4.56 32.63
N TYR A 344 -0.18 5.56 31.88
CA TYR A 344 1.04 6.32 32.15
C TYR A 344 0.95 7.09 33.47
N ALA A 345 -0.17 7.77 33.72
CA ALA A 345 -0.38 8.48 34.98
C ALA A 345 -0.34 7.51 36.17
N ALA A 346 -1.00 6.36 36.08
CA ALA A 346 -0.97 5.33 37.13
C ALA A 346 0.43 4.70 37.28
N ALA A 347 1.15 4.45 36.18
CA ALA A 347 2.51 3.91 36.24
C ALA A 347 3.50 4.90 36.87
N LYS A 348 3.33 6.21 36.63
CA LYS A 348 4.16 7.27 37.21
C LYS A 348 3.98 7.32 38.73
N GLU A 349 2.75 7.26 39.22
CA GLU A 349 2.44 7.25 40.64
C GLU A 349 2.91 5.96 41.33
N SER A 350 2.66 4.81 40.69
CA SER A 350 3.14 3.51 41.15
C SER A 350 4.67 3.48 41.26
N LYS A 351 5.39 3.98 40.26
CA LYS A 351 6.86 4.05 40.28
C LYS A 351 7.37 4.87 41.45
N LEU A 352 6.79 6.04 41.72
CA LEU A 352 7.17 6.90 42.85
C LEU A 352 7.05 6.14 44.19
N SER A 353 5.94 5.43 44.39
CA SER A 353 5.72 4.63 45.58
C SER A 353 6.67 3.43 45.71
N LEU A 354 6.95 2.76 44.57
CA LEU A 354 7.87 1.63 44.55
C LEU A 354 9.34 2.04 44.74
N ASP A 355 9.75 3.19 44.23
CA ASP A 355 11.09 3.74 44.52
C ASP A 355 11.28 4.02 45.99
N GLN A 356 10.31 4.70 46.65
CA GLN A 356 10.35 4.96 48.09
C GLN A 356 10.38 3.66 48.90
N SER A 357 9.53 2.70 48.54
CA SER A 357 9.48 1.39 49.17
C SER A 357 10.82 0.64 49.07
N PHE A 358 11.44 0.69 47.89
CA PHE A 358 12.73 0.08 47.66
C PHE A 358 13.85 0.75 48.47
N ASP A 359 13.85 2.08 48.55
CA ASP A 359 14.87 2.82 49.30
C ASP A 359 14.76 2.48 50.82
N PHE A 360 13.55 2.35 51.37
CA PHE A 360 13.36 1.86 52.73
C PHE A 360 13.81 0.40 52.88
N ALA A 361 13.46 -0.47 51.96
CA ALA A 361 13.88 -1.88 52.00
C ALA A 361 15.38 -2.04 51.93
N LYS A 362 16.06 -1.26 51.03
CA LYS A 362 17.51 -1.24 50.91
C LYS A 362 18.18 -0.82 52.22
N ASN A 363 17.74 0.29 52.81
CA ASN A 363 18.26 0.76 54.12
C ASN A 363 18.08 -0.27 55.22
N ARG A 364 16.92 -0.92 55.29
CA ARG A 364 16.64 -1.97 56.30
C ARG A 364 17.49 -3.23 56.08
N TYR A 365 17.72 -3.62 54.81
CA TYR A 365 18.59 -4.73 54.47
C TYR A 365 20.04 -4.43 54.84
N ASP A 366 20.53 -3.22 54.52
CA ASP A 366 21.87 -2.76 54.86
C ASP A 366 22.14 -2.74 56.38
N ASN A 367 21.08 -2.50 57.19
CA ASN A 367 21.11 -2.57 58.63
C ASN A 367 20.79 -3.95 59.23
N GLY A 368 20.59 -4.97 58.39
CA GLY A 368 20.31 -6.34 58.83
C GLY A 368 18.92 -6.56 59.45
N THR A 369 17.95 -5.66 59.21
CA THR A 369 16.61 -5.72 59.80
C THR A 369 15.56 -6.41 58.92
N ILE A 370 15.89 -6.75 57.68
CA ILE A 370 15.10 -7.61 56.79
C ILE A 370 16.01 -8.64 56.13
N ASP A 371 15.40 -9.73 55.67
CA ASP A 371 16.09 -10.79 54.95
C ASP A 371 16.29 -10.47 53.46
N PHE A 372 17.13 -11.30 52.81
CA PHE A 372 17.44 -11.21 51.37
C PHE A 372 16.18 -11.32 50.49
N VAL A 373 15.23 -12.19 50.86
CA VAL A 373 14.03 -12.44 50.04
C VAL A 373 13.16 -11.20 50.00
N THR A 374 12.95 -10.54 51.15
CA THR A 374 12.19 -9.28 51.26
C THR A 374 12.84 -8.16 50.48
N TYR A 375 14.19 -8.04 50.54
CA TYR A 375 14.93 -7.08 49.72
C TYR A 375 14.76 -7.34 48.24
N LEU A 376 14.92 -8.61 47.80
CA LEU A 376 14.79 -8.99 46.39
C LEU A 376 13.36 -8.77 45.84
N GLN A 377 12.33 -9.02 46.64
CA GLN A 377 10.94 -8.73 46.31
C GLN A 377 10.75 -7.23 46.04
N SER A 378 11.31 -6.36 46.87
CA SER A 378 11.22 -4.92 46.74
C SER A 378 11.99 -4.42 45.47
N LEU A 379 13.19 -4.95 45.21
CA LEU A 379 13.96 -4.67 44.00
C LEU A 379 13.23 -5.10 42.73
N THR A 380 12.64 -6.29 42.75
CA THR A 380 11.87 -6.82 41.63
C THR A 380 10.62 -5.96 41.34
N ALA A 381 9.93 -5.54 42.39
CA ALA A 381 8.77 -4.65 42.29
C ALA A 381 9.17 -3.29 41.67
N LYS A 382 10.27 -2.68 42.17
CA LYS A 382 10.82 -1.45 41.61
C LYS A 382 11.15 -1.59 40.11
N ASN A 383 11.88 -2.63 39.73
CA ASN A 383 12.25 -2.86 38.32
C ASN A 383 11.04 -3.05 37.40
N ARG A 384 9.99 -3.72 37.88
CA ARG A 384 8.72 -3.81 37.13
C ARG A 384 8.06 -2.45 36.96
N GLY A 385 8.06 -1.60 37.99
CA GLY A 385 7.52 -0.25 37.91
C GLY A 385 8.27 0.63 36.95
N ASP A 386 9.60 0.55 36.93
CA ASP A 386 10.46 1.27 35.98
C ASP A 386 10.17 0.86 34.53
N LEU A 387 10.10 -0.43 34.25
CA LEU A 387 9.80 -0.95 32.91
C LEU A 387 8.38 -0.59 32.45
N GLU A 388 7.40 -0.60 33.38
CA GLU A 388 6.01 -0.24 33.06
C GLU A 388 5.89 1.25 32.72
N LEU A 389 6.60 2.13 33.43
CA LEU A 389 6.64 3.55 33.10
C LEU A 389 7.23 3.79 31.70
N VAL A 390 8.32 3.10 31.35
CA VAL A 390 8.92 3.22 30.01
C VAL A 390 7.93 2.75 28.94
N ARG A 391 7.32 1.59 29.12
CA ARG A 391 6.34 1.05 28.18
C ARG A 391 5.15 1.98 28.00
N SER A 392 4.58 2.48 29.10
CA SER A 392 3.42 3.37 29.05
C SER A 392 3.76 4.71 28.39
N LYS A 393 4.97 5.26 28.63
CA LYS A 393 5.47 6.46 27.94
C LYS A 393 5.48 6.31 26.42
N TYR A 394 6.13 5.26 25.92
CA TYR A 394 6.21 5.03 24.49
C TYR A 394 4.89 4.57 23.86
N SER A 395 4.01 3.96 24.65
CA SER A 395 2.64 3.66 24.23
C SER A 395 1.83 4.92 23.93
N ILE A 396 1.93 5.99 24.75
CA ILE A 396 1.28 7.27 24.42
C ILE A 396 1.77 7.81 23.10
N LEU A 397 3.09 7.85 22.90
CA LEU A 397 3.68 8.37 21.67
C LEU A 397 3.18 7.60 20.43
N LEU A 398 3.16 6.26 20.51
CA LEU A 398 2.64 5.43 19.43
C LEU A 398 1.18 5.74 19.11
N ARG A 399 0.32 5.79 20.14
CA ARG A 399 -1.12 6.04 19.97
C ARG A 399 -1.41 7.44 19.47
N GLN A 400 -0.63 8.43 19.92
CA GLN A 400 -0.71 9.80 19.39
C GLN A 400 -0.34 9.84 17.90
N PHE A 401 0.77 9.26 17.50
CA PHE A 401 1.17 9.18 16.10
C PHE A 401 0.14 8.47 15.21
N ILE A 402 -0.46 7.38 15.70
CA ILE A 402 -1.53 6.69 14.97
C ILE A 402 -2.74 7.61 14.76
N LEU A 403 -3.12 8.36 15.79
CA LEU A 403 -4.25 9.29 15.69
C LEU A 403 -3.95 10.44 14.73
N ASP A 404 -2.74 11.00 14.76
CA ASP A 404 -2.28 12.07 13.87
C ASP A 404 -2.21 11.57 12.40
N ILE A 405 -1.85 10.31 12.17
CA ILE A 405 -1.94 9.65 10.86
C ILE A 405 -3.39 9.63 10.36
N TYR A 406 -4.36 9.24 11.20
CA TYR A 406 -5.77 9.23 10.79
C TYR A 406 -6.31 10.63 10.52
N LYS A 407 -5.83 11.66 11.22
CA LYS A 407 -6.16 13.07 10.96
C LYS A 407 -5.48 13.64 9.71
N GLY A 408 -4.46 12.97 9.19
CA GLY A 408 -3.69 13.41 8.03
C GLY A 408 -2.58 14.42 8.33
N GLU A 409 -2.26 14.69 9.59
CA GLU A 409 -1.26 15.70 9.99
C GLU A 409 0.19 15.31 9.63
N LEU A 410 0.45 14.01 9.37
CA LEU A 410 1.79 13.49 9.07
C LEU A 410 2.03 13.17 7.58
N MET A 411 1.07 13.43 6.72
CA MET A 411 1.11 12.96 5.32
C MET A 411 1.78 13.89 4.30
N GLU A 412 2.25 15.06 4.68
CA GLU A 412 3.02 15.88 3.75
C GLU A 412 4.53 15.69 3.93
N PRO A 413 5.21 14.89 3.06
CA PRO A 413 6.55 15.27 2.70
C PRO A 413 6.39 16.58 1.91
N ARG A 414 6.72 17.71 2.51
CA ARG A 414 6.87 18.98 1.78
C ARG A 414 7.87 18.71 0.66
N THR A 415 7.37 18.48 -0.54
CA THR A 415 8.17 18.58 -1.76
C THR A 415 8.48 20.05 -1.94
N ASN A 416 9.66 20.45 -1.50
CA ASN A 416 10.32 21.65 -2.02
C ASN A 416 10.91 21.33 -3.38
#